data_920046f9031f29ce5adf2216b9d73d9f
#
_entry.id   920046f9031f29ce5adf2216b9d73d9f
#
_cell.length_a   1.000
_cell.length_b   1.000
_cell.length_c   1.000
_cell.angle_alpha   90.00
_cell.angle_beta   90.00
_cell.angle_gamma   90.00
#
_symmetry.space_group_name_H-M   'P 1'
#
loop_
_entity.id
_entity.type
_entity.pdbx_description
1 polymer ?
#
loop_
_entity_poly.entity_id
_entity_poly.type
_entity_poly.pdbx_seq_one_letter_code
_entity_poly.pdbx_strand_id
1 'polypeptide(L)'
;MPYPIAALRTPDECFANLPGFPFAPHYIEGLAGYEGLRVHYLDENPGTPGVRTVLCLHGQPTWCYLYRKMIPVFAAAGHRVVAPDFFGFGRSDKPVDDAVYTFGFHRGMLMRFIEALDLQRVTLVVQDWGGLLGLTLPMQYPERIDRLIVMNTGLGIGRSPGPGFDAWKSFVAAKPDFDITALMKRSVAGLSDAEAAAYDAPYPDRRYRAGVRRFPALVPIAPDMEGADISKEAATFFRERWNGRTFMAIGMQDPVLGPAVMHSLAKVIRGCPPPMELPQAGHFTQEHGREIAEQALAAFGDT
;
A
#
# COMPACT_ATOMS: atom_id res chain seq x y z
N MET A 1 10.07 19.73 -10.60
CA MET A 1 8.74 20.39 -10.40
C MET A 1 8.98 21.73 -9.70
N PRO A 2 8.12 22.76 -9.90
CA PRO A 2 8.25 24.00 -9.14
C PRO A 2 7.95 23.74 -7.66
N TYR A 3 8.80 24.18 -6.76
CA TYR A 3 8.56 24.16 -5.32
C TYR A 3 8.16 25.58 -4.85
N PRO A 4 7.27 25.72 -3.85
CA PRO A 4 6.55 24.64 -3.14
C PRO A 4 5.38 24.08 -3.95
N ILE A 5 5.12 22.75 -3.81
CA ILE A 5 3.92 22.12 -4.36
C ILE A 5 2.72 22.54 -3.50
N ALA A 6 1.70 23.14 -4.12
CA ALA A 6 0.48 23.49 -3.42
C ALA A 6 -0.26 22.21 -2.96
N ALA A 7 -0.52 22.10 -1.67
CA ALA A 7 -1.15 20.92 -1.08
C ALA A 7 -2.16 21.31 0.00
N LEU A 8 -3.16 20.46 0.21
CA LEU A 8 -4.09 20.52 1.34
C LEU A 8 -3.62 19.56 2.45
N ARG A 9 -3.93 19.93 3.68
CA ARG A 9 -3.73 19.10 4.86
C ARG A 9 -5.07 18.85 5.51
N THR A 10 -5.46 17.58 5.64
CA THR A 10 -6.71 17.22 6.31
C THR A 10 -6.64 17.63 7.77
N PRO A 11 -7.66 18.31 8.29
CA PRO A 11 -7.73 18.72 9.70
C PRO A 11 -7.67 17.51 10.64
N ASP A 12 -6.98 17.65 11.78
CA ASP A 12 -6.77 16.55 12.73
C ASP A 12 -8.07 16.03 13.36
N GLU A 13 -9.09 16.89 13.49
CA GLU A 13 -10.42 16.49 13.97
C GLU A 13 -11.10 15.43 13.09
N CYS A 14 -10.78 15.36 11.81
CA CYS A 14 -11.28 14.30 10.91
C CYS A 14 -10.81 12.90 11.34
N PHE A 15 -9.75 12.82 12.12
CA PHE A 15 -9.16 11.56 12.57
C PHE A 15 -9.43 11.25 14.04
N ALA A 16 -10.37 11.97 14.66
CA ALA A 16 -10.75 11.71 16.04
C ALA A 16 -11.56 10.41 16.15
N ASN A 17 -11.28 9.63 17.20
CA ASN A 17 -12.06 8.44 17.58
C ASN A 17 -12.21 7.38 16.48
N LEU A 18 -11.18 7.13 15.70
CA LEU A 18 -11.17 6.09 14.67
C LEU A 18 -11.25 4.70 15.31
N PRO A 19 -12.21 3.84 14.89
CA PRO A 19 -12.39 2.51 15.47
C PRO A 19 -11.15 1.63 15.32
N GLY A 20 -10.67 1.06 16.42
CA GLY A 20 -9.54 0.12 16.41
C GLY A 20 -8.20 0.73 15.96
N PHE A 21 -8.04 2.06 16.09
CA PHE A 21 -6.87 2.78 15.60
C PHE A 21 -6.22 3.67 16.67
N PRO A 22 -5.61 3.08 17.72
CA PRO A 22 -5.03 3.82 18.83
C PRO A 22 -3.61 4.35 18.58
N PHE A 23 -3.12 4.29 17.32
CA PHE A 23 -1.74 4.58 16.99
C PHE A 23 -1.45 6.08 16.93
N ALA A 24 -0.30 6.47 17.48
CA ALA A 24 0.17 7.85 17.43
C ALA A 24 0.64 8.23 16.01
N PRO A 25 0.29 9.42 15.50
CA PRO A 25 0.78 9.88 14.23
C PRO A 25 2.23 10.35 14.33
N HIS A 26 3.05 10.00 13.33
CA HIS A 26 4.39 10.54 13.12
C HIS A 26 4.45 11.27 11.78
N TYR A 27 5.38 12.21 11.64
CA TYR A 27 5.48 13.02 10.43
C TYR A 27 6.94 13.24 10.04
N ILE A 28 7.21 13.24 8.72
CA ILE A 28 8.44 13.77 8.15
C ILE A 28 8.08 15.03 7.36
N GLU A 29 8.68 16.15 7.74
CA GLU A 29 8.67 17.40 7.00
C GLU A 29 10.06 17.61 6.37
N GLY A 30 10.11 18.01 5.10
CA GLY A 30 11.38 18.19 4.41
C GLY A 30 12.02 16.89 3.92
N LEU A 31 11.19 15.90 3.54
CA LEU A 31 11.69 14.72 2.83
C LEU A 31 12.40 15.15 1.54
N ALA A 32 13.65 14.72 1.33
CA ALA A 32 14.50 15.16 0.24
C ALA A 32 13.82 14.99 -1.13
N GLY A 33 13.67 16.09 -1.88
CA GLY A 33 12.96 16.15 -3.14
C GLY A 33 11.44 16.33 -3.03
N TYR A 34 10.91 16.53 -1.80
CA TYR A 34 9.49 16.76 -1.49
C TYR A 34 9.33 17.91 -0.49
N GLU A 35 10.23 18.89 -0.55
CA GLU A 35 10.28 20.03 0.35
C GLU A 35 8.92 20.79 0.33
N GLY A 36 8.42 21.11 1.53
CA GLY A 36 7.12 21.74 1.72
C GLY A 36 5.94 20.79 1.82
N LEU A 37 6.15 19.49 1.57
CA LEU A 37 5.14 18.45 1.83
C LEU A 37 5.47 17.68 3.11
N ARG A 38 4.42 17.30 3.84
CA ARG A 38 4.47 16.50 5.05
C ARG A 38 4.00 15.06 4.77
N VAL A 39 4.84 14.07 5.05
CA VAL A 39 4.48 12.64 5.04
C VAL A 39 4.06 12.22 6.43
N HIS A 40 2.91 11.60 6.54
CA HIS A 40 2.47 10.90 7.75
C HIS A 40 2.89 9.43 7.73
N TYR A 41 3.18 8.88 8.88
CA TYR A 41 3.38 7.44 9.06
C TYR A 41 3.09 7.01 10.50
N LEU A 42 2.80 5.73 10.67
CA LEU A 42 2.79 5.05 11.97
C LEU A 42 4.17 4.44 12.22
N ASP A 43 4.59 4.39 13.48
CA ASP A 43 5.86 3.79 13.91
C ASP A 43 5.70 3.14 15.28
N GLU A 44 5.36 1.87 15.28
CA GLU A 44 5.17 1.09 16.49
C GLU A 44 6.45 0.31 16.84
N ASN A 45 6.82 0.28 18.12
CA ASN A 45 8.07 -0.28 18.64
C ASN A 45 9.34 0.36 18.03
N PRO A 46 9.42 1.69 17.89
CA PRO A 46 10.64 2.34 17.42
C PRO A 46 11.80 2.11 18.41
N GLY A 47 13.00 2.07 17.88
CA GLY A 47 14.23 2.14 18.71
C GLY A 47 14.68 0.83 19.36
N THR A 48 14.08 -0.32 19.08
CA THR A 48 14.61 -1.61 19.54
C THR A 48 15.74 -2.08 18.63
N PRO A 49 17.00 -2.11 19.09
CA PRO A 49 18.13 -2.49 18.23
C PRO A 49 18.02 -3.91 17.70
N GLY A 50 18.32 -4.12 16.44
CA GLY A 50 18.40 -5.44 15.82
C GLY A 50 17.08 -6.11 15.52
N VAL A 51 15.93 -5.45 15.78
CA VAL A 51 14.62 -5.98 15.38
C VAL A 51 14.39 -5.79 13.87
N ARG A 52 13.51 -6.60 13.32
CA ARG A 52 13.05 -6.48 11.95
C ARG A 52 12.02 -5.36 11.82
N THR A 53 12.06 -4.62 10.72
CA THR A 53 11.03 -3.64 10.39
C THR A 53 9.98 -4.27 9.48
N VAL A 54 8.70 -4.15 9.83
CA VAL A 54 7.57 -4.47 8.96
C VAL A 54 7.09 -3.17 8.33
N LEU A 55 7.30 -3.01 7.02
CA LEU A 55 6.89 -1.82 6.26
C LEU A 55 5.59 -2.12 5.51
N CYS A 56 4.49 -1.49 5.93
CA CYS A 56 3.14 -1.70 5.40
C CYS A 56 2.76 -0.60 4.41
N LEU A 57 2.56 -0.95 3.14
CA LEU A 57 2.21 -0.02 2.07
C LEU A 57 0.77 -0.24 1.61
N HIS A 58 -0.08 0.78 1.83
CA HIS A 58 -1.49 0.76 1.46
C HIS A 58 -1.72 0.98 -0.04
N GLY A 59 -2.96 0.84 -0.47
CA GLY A 59 -3.42 1.11 -1.83
C GLY A 59 -4.50 2.20 -1.92
N GLN A 60 -5.10 2.32 -3.08
CA GLN A 60 -6.16 3.27 -3.38
C GLN A 60 -7.54 2.59 -3.19
N PRO A 61 -8.53 3.22 -2.56
CA PRO A 61 -8.55 4.59 -2.00
C PRO A 61 -8.23 4.64 -0.50
N THR A 62 -7.55 3.63 0.04
CA THR A 62 -7.30 3.45 1.47
C THR A 62 -6.10 4.27 1.97
N TRP A 63 -5.75 4.10 3.24
CA TRP A 63 -4.63 4.69 3.91
C TRP A 63 -4.13 3.73 5.02
N CYS A 64 -3.14 4.08 5.81
CA CYS A 64 -2.54 3.16 6.79
C CYS A 64 -3.55 2.55 7.78
N TYR A 65 -4.74 3.12 7.95
CA TYR A 65 -5.86 2.54 8.68
C TYR A 65 -6.20 1.11 8.25
N LEU A 66 -5.98 0.80 6.97
CA LEU A 66 -6.19 -0.54 6.42
C LEU A 66 -5.41 -1.62 7.18
N TYR A 67 -4.25 -1.27 7.73
CA TYR A 67 -3.36 -2.18 8.44
C TYR A 67 -3.65 -2.32 9.94
N ARG A 68 -4.69 -1.63 10.49
CA ARG A 68 -4.99 -1.60 11.92
C ARG A 68 -5.11 -2.97 12.60
N LYS A 69 -5.51 -4.01 11.85
CA LYS A 69 -5.66 -5.38 12.35
C LYS A 69 -4.35 -6.20 12.28
N MET A 70 -3.39 -5.79 11.44
CA MET A 70 -2.09 -6.44 11.29
C MET A 70 -1.03 -5.87 12.23
N ILE A 71 -1.02 -4.55 12.39
CA ILE A 71 -0.02 -3.81 13.18
C ILE A 71 0.14 -4.39 14.59
N PRO A 72 -0.93 -4.62 15.38
CA PRO A 72 -0.78 -5.16 16.74
C PRO A 72 -0.15 -6.56 16.77
N VAL A 73 -0.39 -7.38 15.76
CA VAL A 73 0.17 -8.74 15.67
C VAL A 73 1.68 -8.69 15.46
N PHE A 74 2.12 -7.89 14.50
CA PHE A 74 3.56 -7.72 14.24
C PHE A 74 4.29 -7.04 15.41
N ALA A 75 3.66 -6.02 16.02
CA ALA A 75 4.23 -5.34 17.17
C ALA A 75 4.35 -6.26 18.40
N ALA A 76 3.34 -7.11 18.66
CA ALA A 76 3.38 -8.09 19.74
C ALA A 76 4.45 -9.18 19.53
N ALA A 77 4.79 -9.50 18.27
CA ALA A 77 5.91 -10.38 17.92
C ALA A 77 7.29 -9.69 18.05
N GLY A 78 7.33 -8.44 18.54
CA GLY A 78 8.58 -7.70 18.78
C GLY A 78 9.13 -6.96 17.55
N HIS A 79 8.39 -6.89 16.46
CA HIS A 79 8.83 -6.15 15.26
C HIS A 79 8.54 -4.64 15.40
N ARG A 80 9.40 -3.81 14.79
CA ARG A 80 9.04 -2.43 14.49
C ARG A 80 8.05 -2.42 13.32
N VAL A 81 6.94 -1.70 13.43
CA VAL A 81 5.95 -1.62 12.35
C VAL A 81 5.85 -0.18 11.85
N VAL A 82 6.12 0.03 10.58
CA VAL A 82 6.07 1.33 9.94
C VAL A 82 5.04 1.30 8.82
N ALA A 83 4.11 2.26 8.82
CA ALA A 83 3.05 2.33 7.83
C ALA A 83 2.86 3.78 7.36
N PRO A 84 3.52 4.21 6.26
CA PRO A 84 3.33 5.55 5.70
C PRO A 84 1.99 5.67 4.97
N ASP A 85 1.46 6.90 4.95
CA ASP A 85 0.43 7.29 3.99
C ASP A 85 1.09 7.91 2.75
N PHE A 86 0.70 7.49 1.55
CA PHE A 86 1.14 8.13 0.32
C PHE A 86 0.64 9.58 0.26
N PHE A 87 1.37 10.46 -0.43
CA PHE A 87 0.84 11.79 -0.74
C PHE A 87 -0.51 11.68 -1.44
N GLY A 88 -1.48 12.49 -1.01
CA GLY A 88 -2.85 12.40 -1.49
C GLY A 88 -3.76 11.50 -0.66
N PHE A 89 -3.22 10.79 0.35
CA PHE A 89 -3.95 9.84 1.18
C PHE A 89 -3.72 10.07 2.68
N GLY A 90 -4.59 9.50 3.50
CA GLY A 90 -4.47 9.49 4.95
C GLY A 90 -4.21 10.88 5.54
N ARG A 91 -3.25 10.97 6.44
CA ARG A 91 -2.80 12.23 7.07
C ARG A 91 -1.65 12.92 6.32
N SER A 92 -1.11 12.31 5.25
CA SER A 92 -0.11 12.95 4.40
C SER A 92 -0.73 14.11 3.62
N ASP A 93 0.10 15.09 3.27
CA ASP A 93 -0.32 16.23 2.47
C ASP A 93 -0.86 15.79 1.09
N LYS A 94 -1.82 16.55 0.58
CA LYS A 94 -2.55 16.24 -0.65
C LYS A 94 -2.31 17.31 -1.70
N PRO A 95 -1.34 17.12 -2.61
CA PRO A 95 -1.16 17.99 -3.75
C PRO A 95 -2.48 18.24 -4.46
N VAL A 96 -2.76 19.52 -4.78
CA VAL A 96 -4.05 19.92 -5.40
C VAL A 96 -4.05 19.74 -6.90
N ASP A 97 -2.87 19.76 -7.52
CA ASP A 97 -2.71 19.53 -8.95
C ASP A 97 -2.59 18.03 -9.24
N ASP A 98 -3.52 17.49 -10.01
CA ASP A 98 -3.54 16.08 -10.42
C ASP A 98 -2.28 15.68 -11.20
N ALA A 99 -1.58 16.61 -11.86
CA ALA A 99 -0.36 16.33 -12.62
C ALA A 99 0.85 15.99 -11.74
N VAL A 100 0.82 16.34 -10.45
CA VAL A 100 1.85 15.96 -9.47
C VAL A 100 1.86 14.46 -9.22
N TYR A 101 0.69 13.82 -9.31
CA TYR A 101 0.55 12.40 -9.06
C TYR A 101 1.06 11.59 -10.25
N THR A 102 2.25 11.04 -10.12
CA THR A 102 2.86 10.11 -11.10
C THR A 102 3.39 8.86 -10.39
N PHE A 103 3.67 7.82 -11.14
CA PHE A 103 4.29 6.60 -10.62
C PHE A 103 5.65 6.93 -9.97
N GLY A 104 6.48 7.70 -10.68
CA GLY A 104 7.81 8.11 -10.22
C GLY A 104 7.77 8.99 -8.97
N PHE A 105 6.78 9.89 -8.86
CA PHE A 105 6.60 10.72 -7.68
C PHE A 105 6.37 9.88 -6.42
N HIS A 106 5.48 8.90 -6.47
CA HIS A 106 5.18 8.04 -5.31
C HIS A 106 6.28 7.01 -5.03
N ARG A 107 6.87 6.43 -6.08
CA ARG A 107 8.01 5.51 -5.92
C ARG A 107 9.21 6.23 -5.30
N GLY A 108 9.52 7.42 -5.80
CA GLY A 108 10.59 8.27 -5.27
C GLY A 108 10.37 8.62 -3.80
N MET A 109 9.14 8.98 -3.42
CA MET A 109 8.77 9.23 -2.02
C MET A 109 9.08 8.02 -1.13
N LEU A 110 8.69 6.80 -1.54
CA LEU A 110 8.98 5.60 -0.76
C LEU A 110 10.48 5.34 -0.61
N MET A 111 11.25 5.57 -1.66
CA MET A 111 12.72 5.43 -1.60
C MET A 111 13.31 6.38 -0.57
N ARG A 112 12.95 7.67 -0.64
CA ARG A 112 13.42 8.67 0.32
C ARG A 112 12.94 8.42 1.73
N PHE A 113 11.73 7.88 1.88
CA PHE A 113 11.17 7.49 3.18
C PHE A 113 11.97 6.35 3.83
N ILE A 114 12.31 5.30 3.08
CA ILE A 114 13.17 4.20 3.55
C ILE A 114 14.55 4.71 3.97
N GLU A 115 15.12 5.61 3.19
CA GLU A 115 16.43 6.22 3.47
C GLU A 115 16.39 7.13 4.71
N ALA A 116 15.36 8.00 4.81
CA ALA A 116 15.23 8.95 5.91
C ALA A 116 15.05 8.30 7.29
N LEU A 117 14.35 7.16 7.34
CA LEU A 117 14.17 6.36 8.56
C LEU A 117 15.22 5.27 8.73
N ASP A 118 16.19 5.18 7.81
CA ASP A 118 17.21 4.12 7.73
C ASP A 118 16.63 2.72 7.98
N LEU A 119 15.54 2.38 7.29
CA LEU A 119 14.87 1.11 7.49
C LEU A 119 15.76 -0.05 7.04
N GLN A 120 15.95 -1.01 7.95
CA GLN A 120 16.81 -2.18 7.77
C GLN A 120 16.03 -3.46 8.05
N ARG A 121 16.48 -4.60 7.49
CA ARG A 121 15.89 -5.93 7.70
C ARG A 121 14.36 -5.91 7.47
N VAL A 122 13.94 -5.33 6.34
CA VAL A 122 12.54 -5.02 6.06
C VAL A 122 11.78 -6.26 5.62
N THR A 123 10.66 -6.53 6.30
CA THR A 123 9.54 -7.31 5.76
C THR A 123 8.59 -6.33 5.09
N LEU A 124 8.52 -6.37 3.77
CA LEU A 124 7.67 -5.48 2.98
C LEU A 124 6.27 -6.09 2.84
N VAL A 125 5.26 -5.39 3.37
CA VAL A 125 3.85 -5.80 3.34
C VAL A 125 3.10 -4.92 2.35
N VAL A 126 2.53 -5.54 1.31
CA VAL A 126 1.99 -4.81 0.16
C VAL A 126 0.63 -5.33 -0.29
N GLN A 127 -0.19 -4.41 -0.78
CA GLN A 127 -1.47 -4.66 -1.44
C GLN A 127 -1.77 -3.53 -2.42
N ASP A 128 -2.45 -3.80 -3.52
CA ASP A 128 -2.88 -2.82 -4.54
C ASP A 128 -1.72 -1.90 -4.99
N TRP A 129 -1.86 -0.59 -4.89
CA TRP A 129 -0.79 0.38 -5.19
C TRP A 129 0.45 0.23 -4.30
N GLY A 130 0.26 -0.21 -3.04
CA GLY A 130 1.39 -0.57 -2.19
C GLY A 130 2.27 -1.65 -2.81
N GLY A 131 1.67 -2.57 -3.58
CA GLY A 131 2.41 -3.57 -4.32
C GLY A 131 2.93 -3.08 -5.68
N LEU A 132 2.13 -2.31 -6.44
CA LEU A 132 2.58 -1.71 -7.70
C LEU A 132 3.89 -0.92 -7.53
N LEU A 133 3.98 -0.14 -6.47
CA LEU A 133 5.17 0.64 -6.12
C LEU A 133 6.19 -0.21 -5.33
N GLY A 134 5.72 -0.87 -4.27
CA GLY A 134 6.56 -1.59 -3.31
C GLY A 134 7.35 -2.73 -3.91
N LEU A 135 6.76 -3.52 -4.82
CA LEU A 135 7.47 -4.62 -5.49
C LEU A 135 8.60 -4.14 -6.44
N THR A 136 8.72 -2.84 -6.68
CA THR A 136 9.89 -2.29 -7.40
C THR A 136 11.06 -1.92 -6.47
N LEU A 137 10.88 -1.99 -5.15
CA LEU A 137 11.89 -1.56 -4.17
C LEU A 137 12.93 -2.65 -3.84
N PRO A 138 12.62 -3.97 -3.76
CA PRO A 138 13.61 -4.97 -3.40
C PRO A 138 14.82 -5.05 -4.33
N MET A 139 14.65 -4.77 -5.63
CA MET A 139 15.78 -4.72 -6.55
C MET A 139 16.69 -3.51 -6.33
N GLN A 140 16.13 -2.42 -5.75
CA GLN A 140 16.87 -1.20 -5.42
C GLN A 140 17.57 -1.31 -4.06
N TYR A 141 16.97 -2.04 -3.11
CA TYR A 141 17.45 -2.21 -1.75
C TYR A 141 17.57 -3.69 -1.36
N PRO A 142 18.32 -4.51 -2.13
CA PRO A 142 18.37 -5.96 -1.89
C PRO A 142 18.95 -6.31 -0.52
N GLU A 143 19.81 -5.44 0.04
CA GLU A 143 20.40 -5.63 1.36
C GLU A 143 19.45 -5.24 2.52
N ARG A 144 18.43 -4.43 2.22
CA ARG A 144 17.50 -3.93 3.24
C ARG A 144 16.19 -4.71 3.28
N ILE A 145 15.72 -5.22 2.12
CA ILE A 145 14.41 -5.87 1.96
C ILE A 145 14.64 -7.33 1.61
N ASP A 146 14.39 -8.22 2.55
CA ASP A 146 14.65 -9.65 2.43
C ASP A 146 13.41 -10.54 2.68
N ARG A 147 12.25 -9.91 2.99
CA ARG A 147 10.97 -10.62 3.15
C ARG A 147 9.82 -9.85 2.52
N LEU A 148 8.85 -10.61 2.00
CA LEU A 148 7.61 -10.08 1.41
C LEU A 148 6.38 -10.72 2.06
N ILE A 149 5.37 -9.90 2.34
CA ILE A 149 3.98 -10.32 2.55
C ILE A 149 3.17 -9.65 1.45
N VAL A 150 2.65 -10.44 0.51
CA VAL A 150 2.01 -9.94 -0.71
C VAL A 150 0.54 -10.30 -0.70
N MET A 151 -0.30 -9.28 -0.81
CA MET A 151 -1.75 -9.43 -0.85
C MET A 151 -2.28 -8.70 -2.09
N ASN A 152 -3.31 -9.24 -2.72
CA ASN A 152 -4.04 -8.74 -3.90
C ASN A 152 -3.43 -7.50 -4.58
N THR A 153 -2.43 -7.75 -5.41
CA THR A 153 -1.64 -6.73 -6.13
C THR A 153 -1.05 -7.30 -7.41
N GLY A 154 -0.25 -6.51 -8.12
CA GLY A 154 0.44 -6.93 -9.34
C GLY A 154 1.64 -6.06 -9.66
N LEU A 155 2.33 -6.38 -10.74
CA LEU A 155 3.34 -5.54 -11.38
C LEU A 155 2.75 -4.91 -12.64
N GLY A 156 2.82 -3.59 -12.75
CA GLY A 156 2.33 -2.83 -13.90
C GLY A 156 3.29 -2.91 -15.09
N ILE A 157 3.30 -4.04 -15.79
CA ILE A 157 4.29 -4.35 -16.83
C ILE A 157 3.86 -3.92 -18.25
N GLY A 158 2.97 -2.95 -18.36
CA GLY A 158 2.52 -2.40 -19.64
C GLY A 158 1.36 -3.19 -20.27
N ARG A 159 0.55 -3.85 -19.45
CA ARG A 159 -0.70 -4.51 -19.89
C ARG A 159 -1.74 -4.45 -18.78
N SER A 160 -3.03 -4.41 -19.17
CA SER A 160 -4.12 -4.47 -18.19
C SER A 160 -4.08 -5.80 -17.40
N PRO A 161 -4.33 -5.77 -16.08
CA PRO A 161 -4.50 -6.97 -15.29
C PRO A 161 -5.81 -7.72 -15.62
N GLY A 162 -6.75 -7.08 -16.33
CA GLY A 162 -7.97 -7.70 -16.78
C GLY A 162 -9.22 -6.83 -16.65
N PRO A 163 -10.38 -7.38 -17.04
CA PRO A 163 -11.64 -6.62 -17.16
C PRO A 163 -12.14 -6.02 -15.85
N GLY A 164 -11.84 -6.63 -14.71
CA GLY A 164 -12.19 -6.07 -13.39
C GLY A 164 -11.49 -4.73 -13.14
N PHE A 165 -10.21 -4.65 -13.46
CA PHE A 165 -9.46 -3.39 -13.38
C PHE A 165 -9.97 -2.37 -14.40
N ASP A 166 -10.23 -2.78 -15.64
CA ASP A 166 -10.72 -1.88 -16.69
C ASP A 166 -12.07 -1.27 -16.30
N ALA A 167 -12.95 -2.07 -15.69
CA ALA A 167 -14.23 -1.60 -15.12
C ALA A 167 -14.02 -0.63 -13.96
N TRP A 168 -13.08 -0.91 -13.03
CA TRP A 168 -12.74 -0.02 -11.93
C TRP A 168 -12.20 1.33 -12.42
N LYS A 169 -11.24 1.31 -13.34
CA LYS A 169 -10.69 2.52 -13.96
C LYS A 169 -11.77 3.38 -14.62
N SER A 170 -12.67 2.74 -15.38
CA SER A 170 -13.78 3.40 -16.05
C SER A 170 -14.79 3.98 -15.05
N PHE A 171 -15.07 3.26 -13.98
CA PHE A 171 -15.95 3.73 -12.90
C PHE A 171 -15.39 4.99 -12.23
N VAL A 172 -14.11 4.99 -11.84
CA VAL A 172 -13.49 6.16 -11.20
C VAL A 172 -13.41 7.35 -12.16
N ALA A 173 -13.13 7.12 -13.45
CA ALA A 173 -13.13 8.19 -14.45
C ALA A 173 -14.52 8.84 -14.61
N ALA A 174 -15.59 8.03 -14.56
CA ALA A 174 -16.97 8.51 -14.67
C ALA A 174 -17.50 9.14 -13.37
N LYS A 175 -16.99 8.73 -12.21
CA LYS A 175 -17.40 9.17 -10.87
C LYS A 175 -16.19 9.45 -9.99
N PRO A 176 -15.42 10.53 -10.27
CA PRO A 176 -14.15 10.82 -9.57
C PRO A 176 -14.33 11.12 -8.07
N ASP A 177 -15.52 11.52 -7.67
CA ASP A 177 -15.88 11.85 -6.28
C ASP A 177 -16.79 10.74 -5.67
N PHE A 178 -16.57 9.47 -6.04
CA PHE A 178 -17.36 8.35 -5.51
C PHE A 178 -17.27 8.26 -3.98
N ASP A 179 -18.32 7.71 -3.37
CA ASP A 179 -18.42 7.50 -1.93
C ASP A 179 -17.54 6.32 -1.49
N ILE A 180 -16.46 6.63 -0.77
CA ILE A 180 -15.48 5.63 -0.26
C ILE A 180 -16.14 4.79 0.85
N THR A 181 -16.94 5.40 1.74
CA THR A 181 -17.68 4.68 2.77
C THR A 181 -18.57 3.60 2.16
N ALA A 182 -19.36 3.97 1.14
CA ALA A 182 -20.22 3.03 0.43
C ALA A 182 -19.43 1.96 -0.33
N LEU A 183 -18.26 2.31 -0.91
CA LEU A 183 -17.37 1.33 -1.54
C LEU A 183 -16.90 0.29 -0.52
N MET A 184 -16.39 0.73 0.63
CA MET A 184 -15.87 -0.16 1.67
C MET A 184 -16.96 -1.09 2.22
N LYS A 185 -18.15 -0.57 2.48
CA LYS A 185 -19.32 -1.37 2.92
C LYS A 185 -19.69 -2.47 1.94
N ARG A 186 -19.59 -2.22 0.64
CA ARG A 186 -19.88 -3.23 -0.39
C ARG A 186 -18.77 -4.26 -0.55
N SER A 187 -17.52 -3.82 -0.33
CA SER A 187 -16.32 -4.63 -0.61
C SER A 187 -15.89 -5.50 0.57
N VAL A 188 -16.34 -5.17 1.78
CA VAL A 188 -15.93 -5.88 3.01
C VAL A 188 -17.17 -6.27 3.80
N ALA A 189 -17.47 -7.56 3.81
CA ALA A 189 -18.57 -8.09 4.60
C ALA A 189 -18.35 -7.88 6.10
N GLY A 190 -19.37 -7.43 6.82
CA GLY A 190 -19.32 -7.24 8.27
C GLY A 190 -18.62 -5.98 8.76
N LEU A 191 -18.14 -5.11 7.86
CA LEU A 191 -17.55 -3.83 8.24
C LEU A 191 -18.62 -2.92 8.85
N SER A 192 -18.38 -2.41 10.04
CA SER A 192 -19.29 -1.46 10.71
C SER A 192 -19.35 -0.12 9.97
N ASP A 193 -20.41 0.65 10.21
CA ASP A 193 -20.53 1.99 9.60
C ASP A 193 -19.40 2.93 10.04
N ALA A 194 -18.99 2.84 11.29
CA ALA A 194 -17.89 3.64 11.83
C ALA A 194 -16.54 3.26 11.21
N GLU A 195 -16.26 1.97 11.01
CA GLU A 195 -15.05 1.52 10.32
C GLU A 195 -15.04 1.92 8.85
N ALA A 196 -16.18 1.81 8.17
CA ALA A 196 -16.29 2.23 6.77
C ALA A 196 -16.08 3.75 6.62
N ALA A 197 -16.66 4.55 7.52
CA ALA A 197 -16.47 6.00 7.55
C ALA A 197 -15.02 6.40 7.84
N ALA A 198 -14.28 5.61 8.63
CA ALA A 198 -12.87 5.87 8.92
C ALA A 198 -11.99 5.82 7.65
N TYR A 199 -12.37 5.07 6.63
CA TYR A 199 -11.67 5.08 5.34
C TYR A 199 -11.86 6.38 4.55
N ASP A 200 -12.98 7.10 4.77
CA ASP A 200 -13.27 8.39 4.14
C ASP A 200 -12.81 9.61 4.99
N ALA A 201 -12.39 9.38 6.23
CA ALA A 201 -11.93 10.43 7.15
C ALA A 201 -10.86 11.38 6.56
N PRO A 202 -9.92 10.93 5.69
CA PRO A 202 -8.93 11.80 5.08
C PRO A 202 -9.52 12.83 4.09
N TYR A 203 -10.78 12.71 3.68
CA TYR A 203 -11.34 13.39 2.52
C TYR A 203 -12.61 14.19 2.86
N PRO A 204 -12.51 15.28 3.64
CA PRO A 204 -13.68 16.07 4.06
C PRO A 204 -14.48 16.67 2.89
N ASP A 205 -13.84 16.87 1.74
CA ASP A 205 -14.51 17.27 0.50
C ASP A 205 -13.71 16.84 -0.75
N ARG A 206 -14.26 17.10 -1.96
CA ARG A 206 -13.68 16.71 -3.25
C ARG A 206 -12.26 17.20 -3.51
N ARG A 207 -11.86 18.33 -2.90
CA ARG A 207 -10.53 18.94 -3.10
C ARG A 207 -9.42 18.05 -2.54
N TYR A 208 -9.74 17.27 -1.52
CA TYR A 208 -8.80 16.34 -0.87
C TYR A 208 -8.65 15.00 -1.62
N ARG A 209 -9.43 14.76 -2.69
CA ARG A 209 -9.51 13.46 -3.41
C ARG A 209 -8.68 13.40 -4.69
N ALA A 210 -7.72 14.32 -4.90
CA ALA A 210 -6.88 14.31 -6.10
C ALA A 210 -6.15 12.97 -6.31
N GLY A 211 -5.52 12.42 -5.27
CA GLY A 211 -4.88 11.10 -5.31
C GLY A 211 -5.88 9.99 -5.63
N VAL A 212 -7.05 9.99 -4.97
CA VAL A 212 -8.07 8.96 -5.15
C VAL A 212 -8.53 8.85 -6.60
N ARG A 213 -8.84 10.01 -7.25
CA ARG A 213 -9.29 10.00 -8.65
C ARG A 213 -8.17 9.75 -9.66
N ARG A 214 -6.93 10.13 -9.32
CA ARG A 214 -5.80 10.04 -10.25
C ARG A 214 -5.19 8.65 -10.35
N PHE A 215 -5.08 7.92 -9.25
CA PHE A 215 -4.35 6.66 -9.15
C PHE A 215 -4.78 5.59 -10.18
N PRO A 216 -6.06 5.30 -10.42
CA PRO A 216 -6.44 4.30 -11.42
C PRO A 216 -5.96 4.60 -12.84
N ALA A 217 -5.78 5.89 -13.17
CA ALA A 217 -5.27 6.30 -14.47
C ALA A 217 -3.75 6.15 -14.61
N LEU A 218 -3.02 6.02 -13.49
CA LEU A 218 -1.56 5.90 -13.46
C LEU A 218 -1.08 4.44 -13.52
N VAL A 219 -1.96 3.45 -13.35
CA VAL A 219 -1.57 2.03 -13.44
C VAL A 219 -0.98 1.76 -14.82
N PRO A 220 0.27 1.24 -14.92
CA PRO A 220 0.97 1.04 -16.19
C PRO A 220 0.35 -0.11 -17.00
N ILE A 221 -0.70 0.18 -17.78
CA ILE A 221 -1.42 -0.79 -18.61
C ILE A 221 -1.04 -0.73 -20.09
N ALA A 222 -0.15 0.17 -20.48
CA ALA A 222 0.46 0.24 -21.80
C ALA A 222 1.99 0.31 -21.67
N PRO A 223 2.74 -0.20 -22.66
CA PRO A 223 4.20 -0.33 -22.57
C PRO A 223 4.96 0.99 -22.42
N ASP A 224 4.37 2.08 -22.88
CA ASP A 224 4.91 3.45 -22.84
C ASP A 224 4.48 4.25 -21.61
N MET A 225 3.65 3.69 -20.73
CA MET A 225 3.26 4.35 -19.51
C MET A 225 4.40 4.35 -18.48
N GLU A 226 4.52 5.45 -17.74
CA GLU A 226 5.47 5.58 -16.63
C GLU A 226 5.27 4.43 -15.62
N GLY A 227 6.36 3.81 -15.21
CA GLY A 227 6.35 2.66 -14.30
C GLY A 227 6.35 1.30 -15.01
N ALA A 228 6.03 1.21 -16.31
CA ALA A 228 6.00 -0.06 -17.02
C ALA A 228 7.38 -0.72 -17.07
N ASP A 229 8.42 0.03 -17.43
CA ASP A 229 9.76 -0.53 -17.59
C ASP A 229 10.36 -0.93 -16.25
N ILE A 230 10.29 -0.08 -15.22
CA ILE A 230 10.77 -0.43 -13.88
C ILE A 230 10.03 -1.65 -13.30
N SER A 231 8.74 -1.83 -13.62
CA SER A 231 7.98 -3.01 -13.22
C SER A 231 8.40 -4.29 -13.96
N LYS A 232 8.81 -4.18 -15.25
CA LYS A 232 9.40 -5.30 -15.99
C LYS A 232 10.76 -5.69 -15.43
N GLU A 233 11.60 -4.70 -15.07
CA GLU A 233 12.87 -4.92 -14.38
C GLU A 233 12.66 -5.63 -13.05
N ALA A 234 11.68 -5.19 -12.24
CA ALA A 234 11.31 -5.84 -11.00
C ALA A 234 10.84 -7.29 -11.22
N ALA A 235 10.03 -7.53 -12.26
CA ALA A 235 9.62 -8.90 -12.60
C ALA A 235 10.81 -9.80 -12.96
N THR A 236 11.81 -9.27 -13.67
CA THR A 236 13.05 -9.98 -13.97
C THR A 236 13.86 -10.24 -12.71
N PHE A 237 14.01 -9.23 -11.85
CA PHE A 237 14.67 -9.39 -10.56
C PHE A 237 14.03 -10.50 -9.72
N PHE A 238 12.70 -10.54 -9.62
CA PHE A 238 12.00 -11.55 -8.85
C PHE A 238 12.18 -12.95 -9.43
N ARG A 239 12.23 -13.12 -10.74
CA ARG A 239 12.46 -14.43 -11.36
C ARG A 239 13.89 -14.94 -11.16
N GLU A 240 14.87 -14.07 -11.28
CA GLU A 240 16.28 -14.46 -11.43
C GLU A 240 17.09 -14.28 -10.17
N ARG A 241 16.84 -13.22 -9.40
CA ARG A 241 17.72 -12.78 -8.31
C ARG A 241 17.09 -12.79 -6.94
N TRP A 242 15.74 -12.80 -6.83
CA TRP A 242 15.09 -12.84 -5.52
C TRP A 242 15.45 -14.13 -4.78
N ASN A 243 15.98 -13.98 -3.57
CA ASN A 243 16.35 -15.04 -2.65
C ASN A 243 15.77 -14.84 -1.24
N GLY A 244 14.98 -13.78 -1.06
CA GLY A 244 14.27 -13.51 0.19
C GLY A 244 13.09 -14.45 0.40
N ARG A 245 12.49 -14.37 1.58
CA ARG A 245 11.32 -15.17 1.93
C ARG A 245 10.04 -14.47 1.51
N THR A 246 9.07 -15.20 1.04
CA THR A 246 7.78 -14.66 0.60
C THR A 246 6.65 -15.40 1.29
N PHE A 247 5.67 -14.66 1.76
CA PHE A 247 4.34 -15.12 2.13
C PHE A 247 3.33 -14.41 1.24
N MET A 248 2.35 -15.13 0.71
CA MET A 248 1.32 -14.56 -0.14
C MET A 248 -0.06 -14.94 0.37
N ALA A 249 -0.97 -13.97 0.45
CA ALA A 249 -2.38 -14.20 0.77
C ALA A 249 -3.27 -13.65 -0.35
N ILE A 250 -4.30 -14.40 -0.72
CA ILE A 250 -5.19 -14.07 -1.83
C ILE A 250 -6.62 -13.96 -1.33
N GLY A 251 -7.22 -12.79 -1.45
CA GLY A 251 -8.65 -12.60 -1.35
C GLY A 251 -9.33 -13.15 -2.61
N MET A 252 -10.00 -14.29 -2.47
CA MET A 252 -10.52 -15.06 -3.60
C MET A 252 -11.71 -14.40 -4.30
N GLN A 253 -12.37 -13.44 -3.63
CA GLN A 253 -13.53 -12.70 -4.18
C GLN A 253 -13.15 -11.34 -4.77
N ASP A 254 -11.84 -11.02 -4.88
CA ASP A 254 -11.41 -9.77 -5.51
C ASP A 254 -11.65 -9.80 -7.02
N PRO A 255 -12.53 -8.93 -7.57
CA PRO A 255 -12.78 -8.90 -9.01
C PRO A 255 -11.68 -8.19 -9.81
N VAL A 256 -10.76 -7.49 -9.13
CA VAL A 256 -9.76 -6.58 -9.76
C VAL A 256 -8.38 -7.23 -9.82
N LEU A 257 -7.84 -7.62 -8.67
CA LEU A 257 -6.50 -8.20 -8.51
C LEU A 257 -6.56 -9.57 -7.80
N GLY A 258 -7.61 -10.34 -8.08
CA GLY A 258 -7.90 -11.61 -7.44
C GLY A 258 -7.05 -12.78 -7.94
N PRO A 259 -7.58 -14.03 -7.84
CA PRO A 259 -6.80 -15.26 -8.01
C PRO A 259 -5.96 -15.32 -9.28
N ALA A 260 -6.51 -14.93 -10.43
CA ALA A 260 -5.80 -15.01 -11.71
C ALA A 260 -4.53 -14.14 -11.74
N VAL A 261 -4.61 -12.93 -11.19
CA VAL A 261 -3.47 -12.01 -11.11
C VAL A 261 -2.46 -12.51 -10.09
N MET A 262 -2.94 -12.90 -8.91
CA MET A 262 -2.09 -13.30 -7.79
C MET A 262 -1.35 -14.61 -8.06
N HIS A 263 -2.00 -15.63 -8.63
CA HIS A 263 -1.32 -16.86 -9.03
C HIS A 263 -0.29 -16.63 -10.15
N SER A 264 -0.55 -15.65 -11.04
CA SER A 264 0.45 -15.24 -12.03
C SER A 264 1.64 -14.56 -11.38
N LEU A 265 1.42 -13.69 -10.40
CA LEU A 265 2.48 -13.04 -9.62
C LEU A 265 3.29 -14.05 -8.80
N ALA A 266 2.63 -15.03 -8.17
CA ALA A 266 3.30 -16.10 -7.42
C ALA A 266 4.33 -16.86 -8.28
N LYS A 267 4.02 -17.09 -9.58
CA LYS A 267 4.96 -17.72 -10.53
C LYS A 267 6.12 -16.83 -10.91
N VAL A 268 5.97 -15.51 -10.78
CA VAL A 268 7.05 -14.54 -11.06
C VAL A 268 8.02 -14.45 -9.89
N ILE A 269 7.53 -14.58 -8.65
CA ILE A 269 8.37 -14.48 -7.45
C ILE A 269 9.04 -15.83 -7.19
N ARG A 270 10.34 -15.88 -7.44
CA ARG A 270 11.14 -17.10 -7.23
C ARG A 270 11.04 -17.59 -5.80
N GLY A 271 10.74 -18.87 -5.63
CA GLY A 271 10.61 -19.49 -4.31
C GLY A 271 9.36 -19.10 -3.52
N CYS A 272 8.38 -18.46 -4.17
CA CYS A 272 7.09 -18.18 -3.54
C CYS A 272 6.39 -19.50 -3.19
N PRO A 273 6.07 -19.73 -1.91
CA PRO A 273 5.31 -20.93 -1.52
C PRO A 273 3.87 -20.85 -2.03
N PRO A 274 3.09 -21.95 -1.98
CA PRO A 274 1.67 -21.92 -2.26
C PRO A 274 0.98 -20.79 -1.45
N PRO A 275 0.20 -19.94 -2.09
CA PRO A 275 -0.48 -18.84 -1.40
C PRO A 275 -1.51 -19.34 -0.38
N MET A 276 -1.70 -18.57 0.69
CA MET A 276 -2.85 -18.69 1.58
C MET A 276 -4.08 -18.15 0.84
N GLU A 277 -5.07 -18.98 0.60
CA GLU A 277 -6.32 -18.57 -0.04
C GLU A 277 -7.38 -18.23 1.00
N LEU A 278 -8.00 -17.07 0.86
CA LEU A 278 -9.04 -16.56 1.75
C LEU A 278 -10.38 -16.55 0.99
N PRO A 279 -11.19 -17.60 1.07
CA PRO A 279 -12.40 -17.76 0.24
C PRO A 279 -13.44 -16.64 0.40
N GLN A 280 -13.47 -16.01 1.59
CA GLN A 280 -14.44 -14.96 1.92
C GLN A 280 -13.88 -13.54 1.78
N ALA A 281 -12.58 -13.39 1.51
CA ALA A 281 -11.94 -12.09 1.38
C ALA A 281 -12.05 -11.56 -0.05
N GLY A 282 -12.35 -10.27 -0.17
CA GLY A 282 -12.28 -9.51 -1.42
C GLY A 282 -10.93 -8.78 -1.56
N HIS A 283 -10.98 -7.62 -2.19
CA HIS A 283 -9.81 -6.80 -2.49
C HIS A 283 -9.05 -6.32 -1.25
N PHE A 284 -9.76 -5.92 -0.20
CA PHE A 284 -9.18 -5.39 1.04
C PHE A 284 -8.89 -6.52 2.04
N THR A 285 -7.96 -7.40 1.67
CA THR A 285 -7.59 -8.60 2.43
C THR A 285 -7.12 -8.30 3.85
N GLN A 286 -6.60 -7.11 4.10
CA GLN A 286 -6.17 -6.66 5.43
C GLN A 286 -7.32 -6.56 6.46
N GLU A 287 -8.56 -6.62 6.00
CA GLU A 287 -9.70 -6.78 6.93
C GLU A 287 -9.72 -8.17 7.59
N HIS A 288 -9.04 -9.16 7.02
CA HIS A 288 -8.64 -10.43 7.62
C HIS A 288 -7.21 -10.39 8.19
N GLY A 289 -6.72 -9.21 8.49
CA GLY A 289 -5.29 -8.94 8.71
C GLY A 289 -4.68 -9.66 9.90
N ARG A 290 -5.43 -9.92 10.99
CA ARG A 290 -4.91 -10.68 12.13
C ARG A 290 -4.47 -12.08 11.68
N GLU A 291 -5.34 -12.83 11.03
CA GLU A 291 -5.06 -14.18 10.54
C GLU A 291 -3.88 -14.19 9.56
N ILE A 292 -3.86 -13.26 8.60
CA ILE A 292 -2.77 -13.14 7.62
C ILE A 292 -1.43 -12.86 8.32
N ALA A 293 -1.41 -11.96 9.30
CA ALA A 293 -0.18 -11.61 10.01
C ALA A 293 0.34 -12.77 10.87
N GLU A 294 -0.54 -13.47 11.59
CA GLU A 294 -0.21 -14.66 12.37
C GLU A 294 0.39 -15.79 11.49
N GLN A 295 -0.25 -16.08 10.36
CA GLN A 295 0.23 -17.09 9.42
C GLN A 295 1.55 -16.68 8.75
N ALA A 296 1.74 -15.41 8.43
CA ALA A 296 2.99 -14.90 7.88
C ALA A 296 4.15 -15.02 8.89
N LEU A 297 3.92 -14.64 10.15
CA LEU A 297 4.91 -14.80 11.23
C LEU A 297 5.28 -16.27 11.41
N ALA A 298 4.29 -17.16 11.48
CA ALA A 298 4.52 -18.62 11.59
C ALA A 298 5.34 -19.13 10.39
N ALA A 299 4.99 -18.73 9.16
CA ALA A 299 5.73 -19.09 7.97
C ALA A 299 7.17 -18.57 7.99
N PHE A 300 7.44 -17.44 8.64
CA PHE A 300 8.79 -16.90 8.81
C PHE A 300 9.53 -17.41 10.06
N GLY A 301 8.87 -18.17 10.93
CA GLY A 301 9.48 -18.66 12.17
C GLY A 301 9.75 -17.54 13.20
N ASP A 302 8.89 -16.53 13.21
CA ASP A 302 8.96 -15.38 14.11
C ASP A 302 7.89 -15.48 15.24
N THR A 303 7.41 -16.68 15.58
CA THR A 303 6.42 -16.96 16.64
C THR A 303 7.11 -17.34 17.96
#